data_a3c0946ae182b8aa772f24077ee590f9
#
_entry.id   a3c0946ae182b8aa772f24077ee590f9
#
_cell.length_a   1.000
_cell.length_b   1.000
_cell.length_c   1.000
_cell.angle_alpha   90.00
_cell.angle_beta   90.00
_cell.angle_gamma   90.00
#
_symmetry.space_group_name_H-M   'P 1'
#
loop_
_entity.id
_entity.type
_entity.pdbx_description
1 polymer ?
#
loop_
_entity_poly.entity_id
_entity_poly.type
_entity_poly.pdbx_seq_one_letter_code
_entity_poly.pdbx_strand_id
1 'polypeptide(L)'
;MSALPTLIRASKWTMEEKRRTLVGLETLMANLVAAREQIERELEREQRSARQDEEALVFYGNYARAVVHRRETLDLSTADLQKTIDVAHQEVTEAFQEVRRYETVWERHQEREAAELRRKEQNTLDEMSMEMVRRRKANQLRQDRTRSMAAAQ
;
A
#
# COMPACT_ATOMS: atom_id res chain seq x y z
N MET A 1 8.93 5.64 -20.65
CA MET A 1 7.76 4.82 -20.31
C MET A 1 8.07 3.64 -19.42
N SER A 2 9.23 3.01 -19.54
CA SER A 2 9.67 1.94 -18.64
C SER A 2 10.02 2.40 -17.21
N ALA A 3 10.17 3.67 -16.96
CA ALA A 3 10.53 4.23 -15.66
C ALA A 3 9.40 4.11 -14.60
N LEU A 4 8.14 4.29 -15.01
CA LEU A 4 7.01 4.33 -14.07
C LEU A 4 6.73 2.98 -13.40
N PRO A 5 6.70 1.83 -14.09
CA PRO A 5 6.59 0.53 -13.44
C PRO A 5 7.73 0.22 -12.48
N THR A 6 8.94 0.70 -12.78
CA THR A 6 10.12 0.56 -11.90
C THR A 6 9.95 1.41 -10.64
N LEU A 7 9.44 2.65 -10.77
CA LEU A 7 9.09 3.52 -9.66
C LEU A 7 8.03 2.91 -8.75
N ILE A 8 6.96 2.36 -9.32
CA ILE A 8 5.90 1.66 -8.56
C ILE A 8 6.50 0.50 -7.76
N ARG A 9 7.38 -0.27 -8.36
CA ARG A 9 8.04 -1.40 -7.69
C ARG A 9 8.93 -0.96 -6.55
N ALA A 10 9.72 0.10 -6.76
CA ALA A 10 10.57 0.70 -5.74
C ALA A 10 9.74 1.28 -4.58
N SER A 11 8.67 2.00 -4.87
CA SER A 11 7.78 2.55 -3.85
C SER A 11 7.06 1.46 -3.04
N LYS A 12 6.63 0.37 -3.68
CA LYS A 12 6.07 -0.80 -2.99
C LYS A 12 7.09 -1.44 -2.05
N TRP A 13 8.32 -1.57 -2.49
CA TRP A 13 9.40 -2.09 -1.64
C TRP A 13 9.63 -1.20 -0.43
N THR A 14 9.72 0.12 -0.61
CA THR A 14 9.85 1.10 0.49
C THR A 14 8.67 1.01 1.47
N MET A 15 7.46 0.90 0.97
CA MET A 15 6.26 0.73 1.79
C MET A 15 6.33 -0.56 2.64
N GLU A 16 6.75 -1.67 2.04
CA GLU A 16 6.89 -2.94 2.77
C GLU A 16 7.99 -2.87 3.85
N GLU A 17 9.11 -2.20 3.59
CA GLU A 17 10.15 -1.96 4.60
C GLU A 17 9.60 -1.16 5.79
N LYS A 18 8.85 -0.10 5.55
CA LYS A 18 8.21 0.71 6.60
C LYS A 18 7.19 -0.10 7.39
N ARG A 19 6.41 -0.97 6.73
CA ARG A 19 5.48 -1.88 7.39
C ARG A 19 6.19 -2.87 8.32
N ARG A 20 7.31 -3.44 7.86
CA ARG A 20 8.12 -4.35 8.69
C ARG A 20 8.67 -3.65 9.93
N THR A 21 9.16 -2.42 9.77
CA THR A 21 9.61 -1.59 10.89
C THR A 21 8.48 -1.36 11.89
N LEU A 22 7.29 -1.00 11.43
CA LEU A 22 6.11 -0.81 12.28
C LEU A 22 5.75 -2.08 13.06
N VAL A 23 5.68 -3.22 12.39
CA VAL A 23 5.39 -4.53 13.03
C VAL A 23 6.45 -4.86 14.10
N GLY A 24 7.72 -4.56 13.83
CA GLY A 24 8.80 -4.73 14.82
C GLY A 24 8.60 -3.86 16.06
N LEU A 25 8.21 -2.59 15.88
CA LEU A 25 7.92 -1.67 16.98
C LEU A 25 6.68 -2.10 17.79
N GLU A 26 5.62 -2.55 17.12
CA GLU A 26 4.41 -3.08 17.77
C GLU A 26 4.71 -4.35 18.56
N THR A 27 5.57 -5.23 18.06
CA THR A 27 6.05 -6.42 18.78
C THR A 27 6.83 -6.02 20.03
N LEU A 28 7.71 -5.02 19.92
CA LEU A 28 8.44 -4.49 21.07
C LEU A 28 7.49 -3.90 22.12
N MET A 29 6.46 -3.17 21.69
CA MET A 29 5.41 -2.64 22.57
C MET A 29 4.69 -3.77 23.31
N ALA A 30 4.30 -4.82 22.62
CA ALA A 30 3.65 -5.98 23.23
C ALA A 30 4.56 -6.64 24.29
N ASN A 31 5.87 -6.72 24.04
CA ASN A 31 6.83 -7.24 24.99
C ASN A 31 6.95 -6.36 26.25
N LEU A 32 6.96 -5.03 26.10
CA LEU A 32 6.98 -4.10 27.23
C LEU A 32 5.72 -4.20 28.09
N VAL A 33 4.54 -4.30 27.45
CA VAL A 33 3.27 -4.50 28.14
C VAL A 33 3.28 -5.84 28.91
N ALA A 34 3.73 -6.92 28.28
CA ALA A 34 3.85 -8.23 28.94
C ALA A 34 4.83 -8.20 30.12
N ALA A 35 5.95 -7.50 29.99
CA ALA A 35 6.91 -7.34 31.08
C ALA A 35 6.30 -6.58 32.26
N ARG A 36 5.50 -5.54 31.99
CA ARG A 36 4.80 -4.79 33.03
C ARG A 36 3.78 -5.65 33.77
N GLU A 37 2.99 -6.42 33.05
CA GLU A 37 2.03 -7.36 33.63
C GLU A 37 2.72 -8.45 34.47
N GLN A 38 3.89 -8.91 34.03
CA GLN A 38 4.66 -9.88 34.78
C GLN A 38 5.13 -9.31 36.15
N ILE A 39 5.60 -8.05 36.15
CA ILE A 39 5.99 -7.36 37.37
C ILE A 39 4.81 -7.25 38.35
N GLU A 40 3.62 -6.91 37.87
CA GLU A 40 2.41 -6.84 38.70
C GLU A 40 2.07 -8.19 39.33
N ARG A 41 2.14 -9.27 38.55
CA ARG A 41 1.89 -10.64 39.04
C ARG A 41 2.93 -11.07 40.08
N GLU A 42 4.19 -10.70 39.89
CA GLU A 42 5.26 -10.97 40.85
C GLU A 42 5.03 -10.19 42.15
N LEU A 43 4.71 -8.91 42.07
CA LEU A 43 4.40 -8.06 43.21
C LEU A 43 3.25 -8.62 44.06
N GLU A 44 2.17 -9.06 43.42
CA GLU A 44 1.03 -9.66 44.10
C GLU A 44 1.41 -10.98 44.83
N ARG A 45 2.29 -11.78 44.22
CA ARG A 45 2.78 -13.02 44.84
C ARG A 45 3.62 -12.72 46.08
N GLU A 46 4.59 -11.80 45.93
CA GLU A 46 5.44 -11.38 47.04
C GLU A 46 4.63 -10.72 48.16
N GLN A 47 3.64 -9.92 47.85
CA GLN A 47 2.73 -9.32 48.83
C GLN A 47 1.95 -10.39 49.64
N ARG A 48 1.49 -11.44 48.96
CA ARG A 48 0.78 -12.55 49.61
C ARG A 48 1.73 -13.34 50.54
N SER A 49 2.94 -13.59 50.07
CA SER A 49 3.99 -14.28 50.87
C SER A 49 4.38 -13.46 52.10
N ALA A 50 4.60 -12.16 51.97
CA ALA A 50 4.98 -11.26 53.04
C ALA A 50 3.93 -11.14 54.17
N ARG A 51 2.64 -11.38 53.86
CA ARG A 51 1.58 -11.39 54.87
C ARG A 51 1.60 -12.61 55.79
N GLN A 52 2.36 -13.64 55.42
CA GLN A 52 2.43 -14.90 56.16
C GLN A 52 3.65 -14.98 57.09
N ASP A 53 4.64 -14.07 56.93
CA ASP A 53 5.88 -14.08 57.66
C ASP A 53 6.32 -12.65 58.03
N GLU A 54 6.57 -12.40 59.30
CA GLU A 54 6.90 -11.08 59.84
C GLU A 54 8.32 -10.63 59.42
N GLU A 55 9.27 -11.56 59.23
CA GLU A 55 10.58 -11.23 58.66
C GLU A 55 10.52 -10.88 57.19
N ALA A 56 9.66 -11.53 56.41
CA ALA A 56 9.43 -11.25 55.00
C ALA A 56 8.85 -9.84 54.77
N LEU A 57 8.15 -9.29 55.77
CA LEU A 57 7.55 -7.95 55.67
C LEU A 57 8.62 -6.84 55.56
N VAL A 58 9.76 -7.01 56.23
CA VAL A 58 10.87 -6.04 56.16
C VAL A 58 11.52 -6.01 54.79
N PHE A 59 11.72 -7.18 54.19
CA PHE A 59 12.29 -7.28 52.82
C PHE A 59 11.33 -6.83 51.75
N TYR A 60 10.02 -7.02 51.95
CA TYR A 60 8.98 -6.60 51.02
C TYR A 60 9.02 -5.10 50.75
N GLY A 61 9.25 -4.25 51.75
CA GLY A 61 9.31 -2.80 51.59
C GLY A 61 10.41 -2.33 50.60
N ASN A 62 11.59 -2.99 50.63
CA ASN A 62 12.67 -2.71 49.69
C ASN A 62 12.36 -3.26 48.29
N TYR A 63 11.79 -4.45 48.22
CA TYR A 63 11.34 -5.06 46.97
C TYR A 63 10.28 -4.21 46.30
N ALA A 64 9.25 -3.77 47.03
CA ALA A 64 8.18 -2.93 46.51
C ALA A 64 8.69 -1.60 45.92
N ARG A 65 9.68 -0.96 46.56
CA ARG A 65 10.32 0.25 46.06
C ARG A 65 11.07 0.01 44.73
N ALA A 66 11.81 -1.10 44.64
CA ALA A 66 12.49 -1.48 43.40
C ALA A 66 11.51 -1.78 42.29
N VAL A 67 10.37 -2.41 42.59
CA VAL A 67 9.28 -2.67 41.62
C VAL A 67 8.67 -1.38 41.15
N VAL A 68 8.37 -0.41 42.02
CA VAL A 68 7.83 0.92 41.62
C VAL A 68 8.78 1.59 40.64
N HIS A 69 10.08 1.63 40.94
CA HIS A 69 11.07 2.23 40.05
C HIS A 69 11.13 1.52 38.69
N ARG A 70 11.09 0.19 38.68
CA ARG A 70 11.07 -0.61 37.45
C ARG A 70 9.80 -0.36 36.58
N ARG A 71 8.64 -0.23 37.25
CA ARG A 71 7.37 0.15 36.58
C ARG A 71 7.47 1.52 35.94
N GLU A 72 7.96 2.52 36.65
CA GLU A 72 8.15 3.88 36.12
C GLU A 72 9.05 3.88 34.87
N THR A 73 10.16 3.13 34.92
CA THR A 73 11.07 2.97 33.78
C THR A 73 10.36 2.33 32.58
N LEU A 74 9.55 1.28 32.81
CA LEU A 74 8.76 0.66 31.73
C LEU A 74 7.69 1.58 31.19
N ASP A 75 7.00 2.34 32.04
CA ASP A 75 5.97 3.27 31.62
C ASP A 75 6.57 4.42 30.77
N LEU A 76 7.75 4.93 31.11
CA LEU A 76 8.47 5.91 30.30
C LEU A 76 8.90 5.32 28.96
N SER A 77 9.45 4.11 28.95
CA SER A 77 9.85 3.41 27.72
C SER A 77 8.66 3.14 26.82
N THR A 78 7.52 2.77 27.38
CA THR A 78 6.26 2.55 26.66
C THR A 78 5.75 3.85 26.04
N ALA A 79 5.78 4.96 26.79
CA ALA A 79 5.35 6.26 26.28
C ALA A 79 6.23 6.77 25.12
N ASP A 80 7.54 6.58 25.22
CA ASP A 80 8.47 6.97 24.14
C ASP A 80 8.33 6.07 22.91
N LEU A 81 8.16 4.75 23.14
CA LEU A 81 7.92 3.82 22.05
C LEU A 81 6.59 4.11 21.32
N GLN A 82 5.55 4.52 22.05
CA GLN A 82 4.27 4.90 21.44
C GLN A 82 4.44 6.07 20.48
N LYS A 83 5.21 7.09 20.83
CA LYS A 83 5.53 8.21 19.92
C LYS A 83 6.24 7.73 18.65
N THR A 84 7.16 6.80 18.80
CA THR A 84 7.89 6.21 17.66
C THR A 84 6.95 5.40 16.76
N ILE A 85 6.02 4.65 17.35
CA ILE A 85 4.99 3.90 16.62
C ILE A 85 4.07 4.85 15.86
N ASP A 86 3.64 5.95 16.47
CA ASP A 86 2.77 6.94 15.81
C ASP A 86 3.45 7.55 14.58
N VAL A 87 4.74 7.87 14.68
CA VAL A 87 5.54 8.33 13.53
C VAL A 87 5.65 7.25 12.46
N ALA A 88 5.93 6.00 12.86
CA ALA A 88 6.03 4.89 11.92
C ALA A 88 4.69 4.61 11.19
N HIS A 89 3.56 4.74 11.86
CA HIS A 89 2.23 4.69 11.24
C HIS A 89 2.03 5.77 10.18
N GLN A 90 2.43 6.99 10.49
CA GLN A 90 2.36 8.10 9.54
C GLN A 90 3.23 7.82 8.31
N GLU A 91 4.45 7.35 8.50
CA GLU A 91 5.37 7.01 7.41
C GLU A 91 4.83 5.89 6.50
N VAL A 92 4.19 4.86 7.08
CA VAL A 92 3.52 3.81 6.30
C VAL A 92 2.36 4.39 5.49
N THR A 93 1.56 5.27 6.08
CA THR A 93 0.44 5.93 5.40
C THR A 93 0.91 6.77 4.23
N GLU A 94 1.96 7.56 4.41
CA GLU A 94 2.56 8.39 3.35
C GLU A 94 3.13 7.53 2.21
N ALA A 95 3.84 6.45 2.55
CA ALA A 95 4.36 5.51 1.56
C ALA A 95 3.24 4.82 0.76
N PHE A 96 2.15 4.44 1.42
CA PHE A 96 0.97 3.90 0.76
C PHE A 96 0.34 4.90 -0.22
N GLN A 97 0.18 6.16 0.20
CA GLN A 97 -0.34 7.23 -0.67
C GLN A 97 0.57 7.46 -1.88
N GLU A 98 1.88 7.38 -1.70
CA GLU A 98 2.84 7.53 -2.80
C GLU A 98 2.68 6.39 -3.83
N VAL A 99 2.59 5.15 -3.39
CA VAL A 99 2.31 4.00 -4.27
C VAL A 99 1.02 4.23 -5.06
N ARG A 100 -0.06 4.64 -4.39
CA ARG A 100 -1.36 4.89 -5.03
C ARG A 100 -1.31 6.01 -6.06
N ARG A 101 -0.53 7.07 -5.82
CA ARG A 101 -0.30 8.15 -6.81
C ARG A 101 0.34 7.62 -8.08
N TYR A 102 1.42 6.83 -7.95
CA TYR A 102 2.09 6.26 -9.12
C TYR A 102 1.21 5.25 -9.86
N GLU A 103 0.48 4.40 -9.15
CA GLU A 103 -0.47 3.47 -9.75
C GLU A 103 -1.56 4.21 -10.54
N THR A 104 -2.15 5.26 -9.98
CA THR A 104 -3.17 6.07 -10.66
C THR A 104 -2.62 6.74 -11.91
N VAL A 105 -1.40 7.26 -11.88
CA VAL A 105 -0.76 7.85 -13.07
C VAL A 105 -0.54 6.78 -14.13
N TRP A 106 -0.13 5.58 -13.74
CA TRP A 106 0.09 4.46 -14.66
C TRP A 106 -1.21 3.99 -15.30
N GLU A 107 -2.28 3.80 -14.52
CA GLU A 107 -3.61 3.43 -15.02
C GLU A 107 -4.11 4.44 -16.07
N ARG A 108 -4.05 5.73 -15.77
CA ARG A 108 -4.42 6.80 -16.70
C ARG A 108 -3.58 6.80 -17.98
N HIS A 109 -2.30 6.47 -17.86
CA HIS A 109 -1.43 6.34 -19.02
C HIS A 109 -1.87 5.18 -19.91
N GLN A 110 -2.12 4.00 -19.35
CA GLN A 110 -2.60 2.84 -20.07
C GLN A 110 -3.96 3.08 -20.74
N GLU A 111 -4.88 3.75 -20.05
CA GLU A 111 -6.18 4.13 -20.61
C GLU A 111 -6.04 5.04 -21.83
N ARG A 112 -5.13 6.03 -21.76
CA ARG A 112 -4.85 6.92 -22.90
C ARG A 112 -4.26 6.16 -24.08
N GLU A 113 -3.27 5.32 -23.86
CA GLU A 113 -2.67 4.49 -24.92
C GLU A 113 -3.72 3.57 -25.57
N ALA A 114 -4.56 2.93 -24.78
CA ALA A 114 -5.63 2.09 -25.28
C ALA A 114 -6.70 2.89 -26.08
N ALA A 115 -7.01 4.10 -25.65
CA ALA A 115 -7.93 4.98 -26.36
C ALA A 115 -7.34 5.46 -27.70
N GLU A 116 -6.05 5.82 -27.71
CA GLU A 116 -5.35 6.21 -28.95
C GLU A 116 -5.27 5.05 -29.95
N LEU A 117 -4.97 3.84 -29.46
CA LEU A 117 -4.96 2.66 -30.31
C LEU A 117 -6.32 2.41 -30.96
N ARG A 118 -7.39 2.41 -30.16
CA ARG A 118 -8.76 2.25 -30.65
C ARG A 118 -9.12 3.31 -31.68
N ARG A 119 -8.71 4.57 -31.46
CA ARG A 119 -8.94 5.66 -32.43
C ARG A 119 -8.18 5.42 -33.72
N LYS A 120 -6.95 4.96 -33.68
CA LYS A 120 -6.16 4.62 -34.88
C LYS A 120 -6.81 3.49 -35.66
N GLU A 121 -7.23 2.42 -34.98
CA GLU A 121 -7.94 1.29 -35.59
C GLU A 121 -9.23 1.74 -36.26
N GLN A 122 -10.03 2.57 -35.60
CA GLN A 122 -11.26 3.11 -36.16
C GLN A 122 -10.99 3.94 -37.44
N ASN A 123 -10.00 4.84 -37.39
CA ASN A 123 -9.62 5.65 -38.56
C ASN A 123 -9.19 4.76 -39.73
N THR A 124 -8.40 3.70 -39.46
CA THR A 124 -8.00 2.75 -40.51
C THR A 124 -9.20 2.03 -41.13
N LEU A 125 -10.15 1.58 -40.31
CA LEU A 125 -11.38 0.95 -40.78
C LEU A 125 -12.23 1.90 -41.59
N ASP A 126 -12.34 3.15 -41.18
CA ASP A 126 -13.09 4.19 -41.92
C ASP A 126 -12.43 4.49 -43.27
N GLU A 127 -11.10 4.61 -43.33
CA GLU A 127 -10.36 4.77 -44.59
C GLU A 127 -10.56 3.59 -45.53
N MET A 128 -10.46 2.35 -45.02
CA MET A 128 -10.72 1.15 -45.82
C MET A 128 -12.15 1.12 -46.36
N SER A 129 -13.13 1.47 -45.53
CA SER A 129 -14.53 1.51 -45.91
C SER A 129 -14.78 2.56 -47.02
N MET A 130 -14.20 3.74 -46.88
CA MET A 130 -14.28 4.81 -47.90
C MET A 130 -13.64 4.38 -49.23
N GLU A 131 -12.50 3.71 -49.17
CA GLU A 131 -11.83 3.18 -50.37
C GLU A 131 -12.69 2.11 -51.06
N MET A 132 -13.34 1.22 -50.33
CA MET A 132 -14.26 0.23 -50.89
C MET A 132 -15.47 0.90 -51.57
N VAL A 133 -16.04 1.96 -51.00
CA VAL A 133 -17.14 2.73 -51.60
C VAL A 133 -16.67 3.41 -52.88
N ARG A 134 -15.48 4.01 -52.89
CA ARG A 134 -14.91 4.64 -54.11
C ARG A 134 -14.71 3.61 -55.24
N ARG A 135 -14.18 2.43 -54.95
CA ARG A 135 -14.00 1.34 -55.91
C ARG A 135 -15.32 0.83 -56.47
N ARG A 136 -16.36 0.69 -55.62
CA ARG A 136 -17.70 0.28 -56.07
C ARG A 136 -18.30 1.32 -57.03
N LYS A 137 -18.23 2.62 -56.69
CA LYS A 137 -18.71 3.68 -57.56
C LYS A 137 -17.96 3.72 -58.92
N ALA A 138 -16.64 3.57 -58.90
CA ALA A 138 -15.84 3.55 -60.12
C ALA A 138 -16.21 2.34 -61.00
N ASN A 139 -16.45 1.16 -60.44
CA ASN A 139 -16.87 -0.02 -61.18
C ASN A 139 -18.28 0.14 -61.74
N GLN A 140 -19.22 0.70 -61.02
CA GLN A 140 -20.56 1.00 -61.52
C GLN A 140 -20.52 1.96 -62.71
N LEU A 141 -19.77 3.04 -62.62
CA LEU A 141 -19.61 3.98 -63.73
C LEU A 141 -18.97 3.34 -64.96
N ARG A 142 -18.03 2.41 -64.79
CA ARG A 142 -17.47 1.65 -65.92
C ARG A 142 -18.49 0.72 -66.56
N GLN A 143 -19.30 0.02 -65.76
CA GLN A 143 -20.36 -0.85 -66.28
C GLN A 143 -21.45 -0.09 -67.00
N ASP A 144 -21.84 1.07 -66.50
CA ASP A 144 -22.88 1.92 -67.21
C ASP A 144 -22.36 2.49 -68.49
N ARG A 145 -21.08 2.88 -68.60
CA ARG A 145 -20.44 3.27 -69.86
C ARG A 145 -20.41 2.14 -70.90
N THR A 146 -20.04 0.94 -70.46
CA THR A 146 -20.01 -0.22 -71.36
C THR A 146 -21.40 -0.60 -71.84
N ARG A 147 -22.41 -0.53 -70.98
CA ARG A 147 -23.83 -0.74 -71.39
C ARG A 147 -24.33 0.31 -72.33
N SER A 148 -24.02 1.60 -72.15
CA SER A 148 -24.40 2.69 -73.01
C SER A 148 -23.75 2.59 -74.42
N MET A 149 -22.50 2.18 -74.49
CA MET A 149 -21.79 1.95 -75.76
C MET A 149 -22.33 0.74 -76.51
N ALA A 150 -22.74 -0.33 -75.82
CA ALA A 150 -23.35 -1.50 -76.46
C ALA A 150 -24.76 -1.25 -76.95
N ALA A 151 -25.52 -0.30 -76.39
CA ALA A 151 -26.86 0.08 -76.79
C ALA A 151 -26.87 1.07 -77.95
N ALA A 152 -25.72 1.66 -78.30
CA ALA A 152 -25.58 2.63 -79.40
C ALA A 152 -25.10 2.00 -80.74
N GLN A 153 -24.95 0.69 -80.80
CA GLN A 153 -24.68 -0.10 -82.01
C GLN A 153 -25.93 -0.85 -82.47
#